data_f5c9caa3597f5193a65ab5a39ed64039
#
_entry.id   f5c9caa3597f5193a65ab5a39ed64039
#
_cell.length_a   1.000
_cell.length_b   1.000
_cell.length_c   1.000
_cell.angle_alpha   90.00
_cell.angle_beta   90.00
_cell.angle_gamma   90.00
#
_symmetry.space_group_name_H-M   'P 1'
#
loop_
_entity.id
_entity.type
_entity.pdbx_description
1 polymer ?
#
loop_
_entity_poly.entity_id
_entity_poly.type
_entity_poly.pdbx_seq_one_letter_code
_entity_poly.pdbx_strand_id
1 'polypeptide(L)'
;MKMKKIFILLLFISLISYTNNDNSSQILLSKESEIEETRLNDFFNAIRYFNNTQVMRYINGDGEENINIYSQDAYKPAFKNIEISKIEKIDINARNLKGETALMIAIEYGNNTILDELLKRDVNLDVRHPIFGKYPLNIAAYYSNYDGARLLIEKDKSLVNKVNDVDGWHPLEDAALKGNTNMVVLFLENGADPFMKDKKGYSALDLATNFGKGEIVKLLRIKMKEIRKNNK
;
A
#
# COMPACT_ATOMS: atom_id res chain seq x y z
N MET A 1 -10.06 -15.35 6.66
CA MET A 1 -10.91 -16.55 6.79
C MET A 1 -12.05 -16.59 5.77
N LYS A 2 -12.70 -15.47 5.40
CA LYS A 2 -13.76 -15.40 4.36
C LYS A 2 -13.26 -15.70 2.94
N MET A 3 -12.12 -15.18 2.51
CA MET A 3 -11.53 -15.47 1.19
C MET A 3 -11.23 -16.97 0.98
N LYS A 4 -10.76 -17.69 1.99
CA LYS A 4 -10.62 -19.15 1.92
C LYS A 4 -11.97 -19.86 1.74
N LYS A 5 -13.04 -19.32 2.36
CA LYS A 5 -14.41 -19.89 2.18
C LYS A 5 -14.95 -19.63 0.78
N ILE A 6 -14.72 -18.45 0.23
CA ILE A 6 -15.10 -18.10 -1.16
C ILE A 6 -14.30 -18.97 -2.15
N PHE A 7 -12.99 -19.11 -1.95
CA PHE A 7 -12.15 -19.96 -2.78
C PHE A 7 -12.53 -21.44 -2.70
N ILE A 8 -12.89 -21.94 -1.50
CA ILE A 8 -13.39 -23.31 -1.31
C ILE A 8 -14.78 -23.46 -1.92
N LEU A 9 -15.66 -22.46 -1.80
CA LEU A 9 -16.98 -22.44 -2.43
C LEU A 9 -16.85 -22.41 -3.96
N LEU A 10 -15.95 -21.59 -4.50
CA LEU A 10 -15.62 -21.55 -5.93
C LEU A 10 -15.05 -22.87 -6.44
N LEU A 11 -14.16 -23.52 -5.68
CA LEU A 11 -13.66 -24.86 -5.98
C LEU A 11 -14.78 -25.93 -5.93
N PHE A 12 -15.67 -25.85 -4.95
CA PHE A 12 -16.81 -26.77 -4.82
C PHE A 12 -17.83 -26.60 -5.96
N ILE A 13 -18.14 -25.36 -6.34
CA ILE A 13 -19.05 -25.06 -7.45
C ILE A 13 -18.40 -25.42 -8.78
N SER A 14 -17.10 -25.19 -8.97
CA SER A 14 -16.37 -25.64 -10.17
C SER A 14 -16.33 -27.17 -10.28
N LEU A 15 -16.24 -27.87 -9.15
CA LEU A 15 -16.31 -29.36 -9.13
C LEU A 15 -17.71 -29.86 -9.49
N ILE A 16 -18.77 -29.20 -8.99
CA ILE A 16 -20.16 -29.54 -9.29
C ILE A 16 -20.49 -29.21 -10.76
N SER A 17 -20.02 -28.07 -11.29
CA SER A 17 -20.21 -27.72 -12.70
C SER A 17 -19.45 -28.62 -13.65
N TYR A 18 -18.26 -29.11 -13.23
CA TYR A 18 -17.52 -30.12 -14.01
C TYR A 18 -18.25 -31.48 -14.09
N THR A 19 -18.96 -31.84 -13.01
CA THR A 19 -19.72 -33.11 -12.98
C THR A 19 -21.08 -33.01 -13.68
N ASN A 20 -21.71 -31.82 -13.76
CA ASN A 20 -23.09 -31.66 -14.27
C ASN A 20 -23.16 -30.96 -15.63
N ASN A 21 -22.03 -30.58 -16.24
CA ASN A 21 -22.00 -29.88 -17.54
C ASN A 21 -22.91 -28.64 -17.61
N ASP A 22 -23.05 -27.91 -16.46
CA ASP A 22 -23.97 -26.77 -16.30
C ASP A 22 -23.26 -25.46 -16.59
N ASN A 23 -23.44 -24.94 -17.80
CA ASN A 23 -22.91 -23.66 -18.23
C ASN A 23 -23.43 -22.47 -17.41
N SER A 24 -24.60 -22.58 -16.76
CA SER A 24 -25.21 -21.49 -15.97
C SER A 24 -24.40 -21.16 -14.72
N SER A 25 -23.84 -22.18 -14.05
CA SER A 25 -23.03 -22.03 -12.85
C SER A 25 -21.67 -21.37 -13.18
N GLN A 26 -21.07 -21.71 -14.34
CA GLN A 26 -19.83 -21.08 -14.79
C GLN A 26 -20.02 -19.60 -15.18
N ILE A 27 -21.16 -19.27 -15.79
CA ILE A 27 -21.52 -17.88 -16.13
C ILE A 27 -21.77 -17.05 -14.88
N LEU A 28 -22.42 -17.60 -13.84
CA LEU A 28 -22.64 -16.92 -12.57
C LEU A 28 -21.33 -16.63 -11.84
N LEU A 29 -20.42 -17.62 -11.77
CA LEU A 29 -19.09 -17.48 -11.15
C LEU A 29 -18.23 -16.42 -11.86
N SER A 30 -18.27 -16.39 -13.20
CA SER A 30 -17.55 -15.38 -13.97
C SER A 30 -18.07 -13.97 -13.70
N LYS A 31 -19.39 -13.81 -13.52
CA LYS A 31 -20.02 -12.52 -13.20
C LYS A 31 -19.71 -12.06 -11.78
N GLU A 32 -19.75 -12.94 -10.77
CA GLU A 32 -19.38 -12.60 -9.40
C GLU A 32 -17.91 -12.17 -9.30
N SER A 33 -17.01 -12.87 -10.01
CA SER A 33 -15.60 -12.50 -10.08
C SER A 33 -15.40 -11.15 -10.75
N GLU A 34 -16.11 -10.85 -11.83
CA GLU A 34 -16.05 -9.56 -12.55
C GLU A 34 -16.59 -8.42 -11.68
N ILE A 35 -17.66 -8.65 -10.91
CA ILE A 35 -18.20 -7.66 -9.97
C ILE A 35 -17.20 -7.35 -8.87
N GLU A 36 -16.60 -8.36 -8.24
CA GLU A 36 -15.64 -8.16 -7.17
C GLU A 36 -14.37 -7.46 -7.66
N GLU A 37 -13.87 -7.80 -8.85
CA GLU A 37 -12.75 -7.13 -9.47
C GLU A 37 -13.06 -5.65 -9.77
N THR A 38 -14.26 -5.37 -10.29
CA THR A 38 -14.71 -4.00 -10.55
C THR A 38 -14.78 -3.19 -9.25
N ARG A 39 -15.36 -3.74 -8.19
CA ARG A 39 -15.44 -3.10 -6.87
C ARG A 39 -14.06 -2.81 -6.28
N LEU A 40 -13.13 -3.75 -6.37
CA LEU A 40 -11.76 -3.54 -5.92
C LEU A 40 -11.08 -2.41 -6.71
N ASN A 41 -11.25 -2.38 -8.03
CA ASN A 41 -10.69 -1.33 -8.86
C ASN A 41 -11.27 0.04 -8.53
N ASP A 42 -12.58 0.14 -8.31
CA ASP A 42 -13.24 1.39 -7.90
C ASP A 42 -12.77 1.86 -6.53
N PHE A 43 -12.61 0.95 -5.57
CA PHE A 43 -12.05 1.26 -4.27
C PHE A 43 -10.63 1.83 -4.35
N PHE A 44 -9.73 1.20 -5.11
CA PHE A 44 -8.36 1.67 -5.28
C PHE A 44 -8.30 3.01 -6.05
N ASN A 45 -9.16 3.19 -7.05
CA ASN A 45 -9.27 4.45 -7.78
C ASN A 45 -9.81 5.58 -6.88
N ALA A 46 -10.79 5.29 -6.04
CA ALA A 46 -11.29 6.26 -5.07
C ALA A 46 -10.19 6.75 -4.13
N ILE A 47 -9.25 5.89 -3.71
CA ILE A 47 -8.10 6.30 -2.90
C ILE A 47 -7.15 7.20 -3.71
N ARG A 48 -6.82 6.83 -4.97
CA ARG A 48 -5.93 7.60 -5.84
C ARG A 48 -6.45 9.01 -6.11
N TYR A 49 -7.74 9.12 -6.34
CA TYR A 49 -8.40 10.38 -6.73
C TYR A 49 -9.03 11.13 -5.56
N PHE A 50 -8.70 10.75 -4.32
CA PHE A 50 -9.15 11.40 -3.08
C PHE A 50 -10.68 11.42 -2.90
N ASN A 51 -11.39 10.47 -3.47
CA ASN A 51 -12.82 10.28 -3.18
C ASN A 51 -13.01 9.56 -1.84
N ASN A 52 -12.67 10.25 -0.74
CA ASN A 52 -12.64 9.66 0.60
C ASN A 52 -14.01 9.18 1.07
N THR A 53 -15.10 9.83 0.64
CA THR A 53 -16.46 9.39 0.94
C THR A 53 -16.73 8.01 0.36
N GLN A 54 -16.36 7.77 -0.89
CA GLN A 54 -16.53 6.46 -1.53
C GLN A 54 -15.63 5.40 -0.88
N VAL A 55 -14.38 5.76 -0.55
CA VAL A 55 -13.47 4.86 0.18
C VAL A 55 -14.09 4.41 1.50
N MET A 56 -14.66 5.34 2.27
CA MET A 56 -15.27 5.03 3.56
C MET A 56 -16.51 4.13 3.44
N ARG A 57 -17.30 4.29 2.38
CA ARG A 57 -18.41 3.38 2.09
C ARG A 57 -17.92 1.94 1.90
N TYR A 58 -16.88 1.73 1.12
CA TYR A 58 -16.29 0.40 0.91
C TYR A 58 -15.70 -0.19 2.19
N ILE A 59 -15.00 0.61 3.00
CA ILE A 59 -14.38 0.15 4.25
C ILE A 59 -15.44 -0.22 5.29
N ASN A 60 -16.53 0.54 5.38
CA ASN A 60 -17.57 0.32 6.37
C ASN A 60 -18.62 -0.70 5.91
N GLY A 61 -18.79 -0.88 4.60
CA GLY A 61 -19.88 -1.64 4.02
C GLY A 61 -21.21 -0.88 4.06
N ASP A 62 -21.15 0.46 3.94
CA ASP A 62 -22.30 1.34 4.05
C ASP A 62 -22.74 1.85 2.67
N GLY A 63 -24.03 1.72 2.37
CA GLY A 63 -24.67 2.32 1.19
C GLY A 63 -25.21 1.31 0.18
N GLU A 64 -25.83 1.86 -0.86
CA GLU A 64 -26.28 1.15 -2.06
C GLU A 64 -25.37 1.54 -3.22
N GLU A 65 -24.98 0.60 -4.04
CA GLU A 65 -24.11 0.82 -5.17
C GLU A 65 -24.78 0.39 -6.47
N ASN A 66 -24.74 1.28 -7.47
CA ASN A 66 -25.02 0.92 -8.86
C ASN A 66 -23.67 0.71 -9.55
N ILE A 67 -23.26 -0.54 -9.73
CA ILE A 67 -22.06 -0.85 -10.49
C ILE A 67 -22.37 -0.80 -11.98
N ASN A 68 -21.80 0.17 -12.68
CA ASN A 68 -21.78 0.21 -14.13
C ASN A 68 -20.61 -0.63 -14.63
N ILE A 69 -20.88 -1.85 -15.07
CA ILE A 69 -19.87 -2.68 -15.73
C ILE A 69 -19.71 -2.14 -17.15
N TYR A 70 -18.59 -1.49 -17.41
CA TYR A 70 -18.22 -1.13 -18.79
C TYR A 70 -17.61 -2.36 -19.44
N SER A 71 -18.29 -2.93 -20.44
CA SER A 71 -17.66 -3.92 -21.31
C SER A 71 -16.49 -3.25 -22.04
N GLN A 72 -15.34 -3.90 -22.13
CA GLN A 72 -14.17 -3.40 -22.87
C GLN A 72 -14.42 -3.32 -24.39
N ASP A 73 -15.54 -3.77 -24.88
CA ASP A 73 -15.96 -3.60 -26.26
C ASP A 73 -16.49 -2.19 -26.48
N ALA A 74 -15.61 -1.34 -27.02
CA ALA A 74 -15.79 0.09 -27.24
C ALA A 74 -16.95 0.48 -28.19
N TYR A 75 -17.83 -0.43 -28.55
CA TYR A 75 -18.85 -0.16 -29.59
C TYR A 75 -20.30 -0.48 -29.24
N LYS A 76 -20.61 -1.00 -28.05
CA LYS A 76 -22.02 -1.11 -27.60
C LYS A 76 -22.09 -0.93 -26.08
N PRO A 77 -22.72 0.14 -25.59
CA PRO A 77 -23.02 0.29 -24.16
C PRO A 77 -24.15 -0.69 -23.82
N ALA A 78 -23.78 -1.91 -23.43
CA ALA A 78 -24.70 -2.78 -22.73
C ALA A 78 -24.73 -2.35 -21.26
N PHE A 79 -25.47 -1.27 -20.98
CA PHE A 79 -25.77 -0.88 -19.60
C PHE A 79 -26.59 -2.00 -18.96
N LYS A 80 -25.95 -2.88 -18.24
CA LYS A 80 -26.60 -3.73 -17.26
C LYS A 80 -26.38 -3.07 -15.91
N ASN A 81 -27.36 -2.30 -15.45
CA ASN A 81 -27.44 -1.90 -14.04
C ASN A 81 -27.63 -3.18 -13.23
N ILE A 82 -26.59 -3.62 -12.55
CA ILE A 82 -26.73 -4.63 -11.51
C ILE A 82 -27.01 -3.86 -10.23
N GLU A 83 -28.28 -3.83 -9.80
CA GLU A 83 -28.64 -3.36 -8.48
C GLU A 83 -28.01 -4.28 -7.45
N ILE A 84 -26.96 -3.81 -6.80
CA ILE A 84 -26.42 -4.46 -5.61
C ILE A 84 -27.12 -3.82 -4.41
N SER A 85 -28.01 -4.55 -3.79
CA SER A 85 -28.84 -4.07 -2.68
C SER A 85 -28.04 -3.67 -1.42
N LYS A 86 -26.74 -3.99 -1.37
CA LYS A 86 -25.86 -3.64 -0.25
C LYS A 86 -24.39 -3.67 -0.65
N ILE A 87 -23.63 -2.62 -0.31
CA ILE A 87 -22.16 -2.63 -0.43
C ILE A 87 -21.62 -3.61 0.60
N GLU A 88 -20.97 -4.67 0.15
CA GLU A 88 -20.20 -5.53 1.04
C GLU A 88 -18.88 -4.85 1.43
N LYS A 89 -18.50 -5.02 2.69
CA LYS A 89 -17.24 -4.51 3.21
C LYS A 89 -16.05 -5.11 2.48
N ILE A 90 -15.19 -4.27 1.93
CA ILE A 90 -13.94 -4.70 1.28
C ILE A 90 -12.91 -5.09 2.34
N ASP A 91 -12.14 -6.14 2.06
CA ASP A 91 -10.93 -6.45 2.82
C ASP A 91 -9.89 -5.34 2.61
N ILE A 92 -9.61 -4.55 3.65
CA ILE A 92 -8.64 -3.44 3.61
C ILE A 92 -7.21 -3.89 3.30
N ASN A 93 -6.92 -5.19 3.45
CA ASN A 93 -5.64 -5.81 3.12
C ASN A 93 -5.65 -6.50 1.73
N ALA A 94 -6.77 -6.40 0.99
CA ALA A 94 -6.83 -6.93 -0.37
C ALA A 94 -5.77 -6.28 -1.26
N ARG A 95 -5.35 -7.03 -2.28
CA ARG A 95 -4.43 -6.55 -3.32
C ARG A 95 -5.18 -6.37 -4.62
N ASN A 96 -4.88 -5.28 -5.33
CA ASN A 96 -5.35 -5.10 -6.70
C ASN A 96 -4.57 -6.01 -7.68
N LEU A 97 -4.91 -5.96 -8.97
CA LEU A 97 -4.25 -6.74 -10.03
C LEU A 97 -2.73 -6.46 -10.16
N LYS A 98 -2.27 -5.29 -9.68
CA LYS A 98 -0.84 -4.94 -9.63
C LYS A 98 -0.15 -5.45 -8.36
N GLY A 99 -0.89 -6.09 -7.44
CA GLY A 99 -0.40 -6.54 -6.15
C GLY A 99 -0.26 -5.44 -5.10
N GLU A 100 -0.79 -4.23 -5.35
CA GLU A 100 -0.77 -3.10 -4.42
C GLU A 100 -1.91 -3.21 -3.41
N THR A 101 -1.71 -2.75 -2.18
CA THR A 101 -2.74 -2.63 -1.15
C THR A 101 -3.26 -1.21 -1.04
N ALA A 102 -4.43 -1.02 -0.40
CA ALA A 102 -4.97 0.30 -0.09
C ALA A 102 -3.98 1.19 0.66
N LEU A 103 -3.24 0.60 1.62
CA LEU A 103 -2.18 1.27 2.37
C LEU A 103 -1.09 1.83 1.45
N MET A 104 -0.57 1.02 0.52
CA MET A 104 0.48 1.45 -0.41
C MET A 104 0.01 2.60 -1.29
N ILE A 105 -1.20 2.51 -1.85
CA ILE A 105 -1.77 3.54 -2.72
C ILE A 105 -2.03 4.83 -1.95
N ALA A 106 -2.56 4.75 -0.73
CA ALA A 106 -2.78 5.93 0.10
C ALA A 106 -1.46 6.67 0.40
N ILE A 107 -0.38 5.93 0.67
CA ILE A 107 0.95 6.51 0.91
C ILE A 107 1.52 7.12 -0.37
N GLU A 108 1.50 6.39 -1.49
CA GLU A 108 2.07 6.82 -2.77
C GLU A 108 1.42 8.10 -3.30
N TYR A 109 0.11 8.17 -3.23
CA TYR A 109 -0.66 9.33 -3.72
C TYR A 109 -0.85 10.43 -2.67
N GLY A 110 -0.35 10.24 -1.44
CA GLY A 110 -0.42 11.23 -0.36
C GLY A 110 -1.84 11.40 0.21
N ASN A 111 -2.72 10.40 0.06
CA ASN A 111 -4.05 10.45 0.67
C ASN A 111 -3.97 10.13 2.18
N ASN A 112 -3.42 11.09 2.94
CA ASN A 112 -3.15 10.91 4.37
C ASN A 112 -4.41 10.82 5.22
N THR A 113 -5.55 11.33 4.74
CA THR A 113 -6.86 11.12 5.39
C THR A 113 -7.25 9.66 5.40
N ILE A 114 -7.14 8.98 4.25
CA ILE A 114 -7.45 7.55 4.16
C ILE A 114 -6.36 6.72 4.83
N LEU A 115 -5.08 7.13 4.72
CA LEU A 115 -4.00 6.47 5.45
C LEU A 115 -4.28 6.43 6.96
N ASP A 116 -4.65 7.56 7.58
CA ASP A 116 -5.00 7.65 8.99
C ASP A 116 -6.18 6.72 9.34
N GLU A 117 -7.23 6.69 8.49
CA GLU A 117 -8.37 5.81 8.67
C GLU A 117 -8.02 4.32 8.55
N LEU A 118 -7.10 3.96 7.66
CA LEU A 118 -6.59 2.59 7.55
C LEU A 118 -5.78 2.21 8.79
N LEU A 119 -4.93 3.10 9.29
CA LEU A 119 -4.08 2.88 10.46
C LEU A 119 -4.88 2.73 11.77
N LYS A 120 -6.07 3.30 11.88
CA LYS A 120 -7.02 3.07 13.00
C LYS A 120 -7.63 1.67 12.99
N ARG A 121 -7.49 0.93 11.91
CA ARG A 121 -8.02 -0.43 11.72
C ARG A 121 -6.89 -1.46 11.75
N ASP A 122 -7.24 -2.72 11.57
CA ASP A 122 -6.28 -3.83 11.52
C ASP A 122 -5.66 -3.97 10.11
N VAL A 123 -4.98 -2.88 9.66
CA VAL A 123 -4.24 -2.89 8.40
C VAL A 123 -2.87 -3.55 8.59
N ASN A 124 -2.50 -4.40 7.64
CA ASN A 124 -1.21 -5.07 7.68
C ASN A 124 -0.09 -4.12 7.25
N LEU A 125 0.84 -3.78 8.18
CA LEU A 125 2.02 -2.97 7.92
C LEU A 125 3.20 -3.79 7.39
N ASP A 126 3.14 -5.12 7.48
CA ASP A 126 4.17 -6.02 6.95
C ASP A 126 3.90 -6.39 5.49
N VAL A 127 3.59 -5.38 4.69
CA VAL A 127 3.32 -5.53 3.26
C VAL A 127 4.46 -4.93 2.44
N ARG A 128 4.76 -5.56 1.29
CA ARG A 128 5.81 -5.12 0.38
C ARG A 128 5.23 -4.70 -0.95
N HIS A 129 5.75 -3.60 -1.47
CA HIS A 129 5.43 -3.16 -2.82
C HIS A 129 5.85 -4.24 -3.83
N PRO A 130 4.95 -4.69 -4.73
CA PRO A 130 5.18 -5.85 -5.58
C PRO A 130 6.39 -5.71 -6.52
N ILE A 131 6.69 -4.48 -6.97
CA ILE A 131 7.78 -4.22 -7.91
C ILE A 131 9.09 -3.88 -7.17
N PHE A 132 9.02 -3.00 -6.15
CA PHE A 132 10.21 -2.44 -5.52
C PHE A 132 10.60 -3.13 -4.21
N GLY A 133 9.78 -4.07 -3.73
CA GLY A 133 10.00 -4.74 -2.45
C GLY A 133 9.95 -3.82 -1.21
N LYS A 134 9.58 -2.55 -1.38
CA LYS A 134 9.61 -1.53 -0.34
C LYS A 134 8.48 -1.71 0.67
N TYR A 135 8.81 -1.54 1.95
CA TYR A 135 7.84 -1.47 3.04
C TYR A 135 7.13 -0.10 3.09
N PRO A 136 6.00 0.05 3.80
CA PRO A 136 5.21 1.28 3.83
C PRO A 136 6.01 2.54 4.14
N LEU A 137 6.93 2.50 5.12
CA LEU A 137 7.72 3.68 5.46
C LEU A 137 8.79 4.01 4.41
N ASN A 138 9.34 3.00 3.70
CA ASN A 138 10.20 3.21 2.54
C ASN A 138 9.42 3.87 1.38
N ILE A 139 8.17 3.45 1.16
CA ILE A 139 7.30 4.06 0.15
C ILE A 139 7.07 5.53 0.49
N ALA A 140 6.73 5.85 1.74
CA ALA A 140 6.54 7.24 2.20
C ALA A 140 7.79 8.09 1.99
N ALA A 141 8.99 7.55 2.31
CA ALA A 141 10.26 8.23 2.09
C ALA A 141 10.54 8.47 0.59
N TYR A 142 10.32 7.46 -0.24
CA TYR A 142 10.56 7.52 -1.68
C TYR A 142 9.65 8.53 -2.39
N TYR A 143 8.37 8.59 -2.01
CA TYR A 143 7.40 9.55 -2.54
C TYR A 143 7.37 10.89 -1.79
N SER A 144 8.26 11.07 -0.79
CA SER A 144 8.36 12.29 0.03
C SER A 144 7.05 12.65 0.76
N ASN A 145 6.25 11.64 1.12
CA ASN A 145 5.04 11.81 1.90
C ASN A 145 5.39 11.93 3.40
N TYR A 146 5.73 13.16 3.83
CA TYR A 146 6.15 13.45 5.20
C TYR A 146 5.07 13.14 6.25
N ASP A 147 3.83 13.60 6.00
CA ASP A 147 2.71 13.34 6.94
C ASP A 147 2.36 11.86 7.01
N GLY A 148 2.41 11.16 5.88
CA GLY A 148 2.23 9.71 5.84
C GLY A 148 3.32 8.98 6.62
N ALA A 149 4.58 9.41 6.50
CA ALA A 149 5.69 8.84 7.27
C ALA A 149 5.48 9.06 8.78
N ARG A 150 5.05 10.24 9.19
CA ARG A 150 4.74 10.57 10.59
C ARG A 150 3.65 9.66 11.14
N LEU A 151 2.54 9.50 10.43
CA LEU A 151 1.44 8.61 10.83
C LEU A 151 1.89 7.15 10.97
N LEU A 152 2.72 6.67 10.05
CA LEU A 152 3.27 5.31 10.10
C LEU A 152 4.17 5.09 11.31
N ILE A 153 5.04 6.07 11.64
CA ILE A 153 5.95 6.01 12.80
C ILE A 153 5.15 6.08 14.10
N GLU A 154 4.11 6.92 14.17
CA GLU A 154 3.21 6.99 15.32
C GLU A 154 2.49 5.66 15.56
N LYS A 155 2.13 4.96 14.49
CA LYS A 155 1.49 3.63 14.58
C LYS A 155 2.47 2.54 14.99
N ASP A 156 3.66 2.51 14.40
CA ASP A 156 4.70 1.52 14.69
C ASP A 156 6.10 2.09 14.46
N LYS A 157 6.76 2.46 15.55
CA LYS A 157 8.10 3.05 15.52
C LYS A 157 9.18 2.09 14.99
N SER A 158 8.95 0.79 15.05
CA SER A 158 9.91 -0.22 14.56
C SER A 158 10.14 -0.15 13.06
N LEU A 159 9.20 0.44 12.30
CA LEU A 159 9.31 0.62 10.86
C LEU A 159 10.51 1.46 10.43
N VAL A 160 11.02 2.34 11.33
CA VAL A 160 12.11 3.29 11.03
C VAL A 160 13.40 2.60 10.58
N ASN A 161 13.68 1.41 11.12
CA ASN A 161 14.87 0.62 10.77
C ASN A 161 14.51 -0.67 10.01
N LYS A 162 13.30 -0.77 9.46
CA LYS A 162 12.88 -1.94 8.71
C LYS A 162 13.59 -2.01 7.36
N VAL A 163 14.27 -3.12 7.13
CA VAL A 163 15.13 -3.34 5.95
C VAL A 163 14.33 -4.00 4.84
N ASN A 164 14.43 -3.48 3.64
CA ASN A 164 13.90 -4.08 2.43
C ASN A 164 14.72 -5.32 2.03
N ASP A 165 14.04 -6.41 1.72
CA ASP A 165 14.70 -7.69 1.41
C ASP A 165 15.35 -7.72 0.02
N VAL A 166 15.00 -6.82 -0.90
CA VAL A 166 15.50 -6.82 -2.28
C VAL A 166 16.91 -6.25 -2.33
N ASP A 167 17.10 -5.04 -1.90
CA ASP A 167 18.35 -4.28 -1.97
C ASP A 167 18.98 -3.99 -0.60
N GLY A 168 18.26 -4.27 0.48
CA GLY A 168 18.69 -4.01 1.85
C GLY A 168 18.45 -2.57 2.30
N TRP A 169 17.71 -1.77 1.54
CA TRP A 169 17.45 -0.38 1.87
C TRP A 169 16.49 -0.23 3.04
N HIS A 170 16.75 0.74 3.87
CA HIS A 170 15.88 1.20 4.94
C HIS A 170 15.38 2.63 4.67
N PRO A 171 14.36 3.10 5.41
CA PRO A 171 13.71 4.38 5.11
C PRO A 171 14.66 5.59 5.05
N LEU A 172 15.71 5.61 5.90
CA LEU A 172 16.67 6.71 5.94
C LEU A 172 17.47 6.84 4.62
N GLU A 173 17.77 5.72 3.95
CA GLU A 173 18.44 5.70 2.65
C GLU A 173 17.55 6.25 1.55
N ASP A 174 16.26 5.86 1.52
CA ASP A 174 15.30 6.41 0.58
C ASP A 174 15.15 7.94 0.75
N ALA A 175 15.05 8.43 1.99
CA ALA A 175 14.97 9.85 2.27
C ALA A 175 16.25 10.61 1.87
N ALA A 176 17.42 10.03 2.13
CA ALA A 176 18.72 10.61 1.78
C ALA A 176 18.91 10.70 0.26
N LEU A 177 18.55 9.63 -0.47
CA LEU A 177 18.59 9.60 -1.94
C LEU A 177 17.69 10.69 -2.54
N LYS A 178 16.46 10.81 -2.03
CA LYS A 178 15.50 11.82 -2.51
C LYS A 178 15.92 13.25 -2.18
N GLY A 179 16.81 13.44 -1.22
CA GLY A 179 17.24 14.77 -0.77
C GLY A 179 16.21 15.44 0.15
N ASN A 180 15.35 14.68 0.78
CA ASN A 180 14.32 15.21 1.68
C ASN A 180 14.87 15.37 3.10
N THR A 181 15.46 16.55 3.40
CA THR A 181 16.07 16.86 4.70
C THR A 181 15.10 16.69 5.86
N ASN A 182 13.86 17.16 5.71
CA ASN A 182 12.85 17.05 6.78
C ASN A 182 12.53 15.59 7.10
N MET A 183 12.45 14.73 6.09
CA MET A 183 12.23 13.28 6.26
C MET A 183 13.42 12.62 6.96
N VAL A 184 14.66 13.00 6.60
CA VAL A 184 15.88 12.54 7.27
C VAL A 184 15.88 12.94 8.74
N VAL A 185 15.51 14.18 9.07
CA VAL A 185 15.37 14.66 10.47
C VAL A 185 14.33 13.81 11.20
N LEU A 186 13.14 13.66 10.62
CA LEU A 186 12.06 12.86 11.21
C LEU A 186 12.53 11.44 11.57
N PHE A 187 13.23 10.78 10.66
CA PHE A 187 13.71 9.42 10.91
C PHE A 187 14.79 9.36 11.99
N LEU A 188 15.75 10.26 11.96
CA LEU A 188 16.81 10.32 12.97
C LEU A 188 16.28 10.64 14.38
N GLU A 189 15.28 11.51 14.51
CA GLU A 189 14.59 11.81 15.76
C GLU A 189 13.79 10.62 16.30
N ASN A 190 13.33 9.74 15.40
CA ASN A 190 12.60 8.54 15.76
C ASN A 190 13.48 7.30 15.87
N GLY A 191 14.80 7.43 15.85
CA GLY A 191 15.74 6.36 16.12
C GLY A 191 16.21 5.57 14.90
N ALA A 192 16.18 6.20 13.71
CA ALA A 192 16.87 5.63 12.56
C ALA A 192 18.37 5.52 12.85
N ASP A 193 18.93 4.34 12.57
CA ASP A 193 20.37 4.10 12.71
C ASP A 193 21.12 4.61 11.45
N PRO A 194 21.89 5.71 11.55
CA PRO A 194 22.61 6.25 10.41
C PRO A 194 23.83 5.42 9.98
N PHE A 195 24.17 4.36 10.71
CA PHE A 195 25.29 3.48 10.41
C PHE A 195 24.88 2.23 9.62
N MET A 196 23.58 1.96 9.48
CA MET A 196 23.10 0.85 8.68
C MET A 196 23.58 0.95 7.23
N LYS A 197 23.76 -0.21 6.61
CA LYS A 197 24.23 -0.32 5.23
C LYS A 197 23.34 -1.26 4.45
N ASP A 198 23.13 -0.91 3.19
CA ASP A 198 22.46 -1.75 2.22
C ASP A 198 23.29 -3.03 1.87
N LYS A 199 22.73 -3.90 1.03
CA LYS A 199 23.42 -5.13 0.58
C LYS A 199 24.66 -4.87 -0.24
N LYS A 200 24.86 -3.64 -0.76
CA LYS A 200 26.06 -3.21 -1.50
C LYS A 200 27.08 -2.53 -0.61
N GLY A 201 26.79 -2.37 0.69
CA GLY A 201 27.64 -1.73 1.67
C GLY A 201 27.54 -0.20 1.72
N TYR A 202 26.57 0.41 1.04
CA TYR A 202 26.32 1.85 1.12
C TYR A 202 25.44 2.18 2.32
N SER A 203 25.72 3.31 2.96
CA SER A 203 24.87 3.93 4.00
C SER A 203 24.09 5.11 3.43
N ALA A 204 23.13 5.65 4.21
CA ALA A 204 22.45 6.89 3.87
C ALA A 204 23.43 8.06 3.63
N LEU A 205 24.55 8.11 4.38
CA LEU A 205 25.60 9.11 4.17
C LEU A 205 26.30 8.94 2.83
N ASP A 206 26.60 7.70 2.43
CA ASP A 206 27.26 7.40 1.14
C ASP A 206 26.33 7.80 -0.01
N LEU A 207 25.04 7.45 0.06
CA LEU A 207 24.04 7.85 -0.92
C LEU A 207 23.90 9.38 -0.99
N ALA A 208 23.75 10.06 0.13
CA ALA A 208 23.67 11.52 0.15
C ALA A 208 24.92 12.18 -0.48
N THR A 209 26.11 11.61 -0.25
CA THR A 209 27.36 12.10 -0.82
C THR A 209 27.41 11.88 -2.33
N ASN A 210 27.08 10.66 -2.78
CA ASN A 210 27.14 10.30 -4.20
C ASN A 210 26.13 11.08 -5.05
N PHE A 211 24.99 11.44 -4.46
CA PHE A 211 23.93 12.22 -5.13
C PHE A 211 23.96 13.73 -4.81
N GLY A 212 25.06 14.23 -4.22
CA GLY A 212 25.29 15.66 -4.01
C GLY A 212 24.32 16.33 -3.02
N LYS A 213 23.78 15.57 -2.05
CA LYS A 213 22.82 16.09 -1.05
C LYS A 213 23.57 16.74 0.13
N GLY A 214 24.27 17.84 -0.12
CA GLY A 214 25.24 18.45 0.81
C GLY A 214 24.68 18.80 2.20
N GLU A 215 23.42 19.21 2.30
CA GLU A 215 22.75 19.50 3.57
C GLU A 215 22.55 18.21 4.41
N ILE A 216 22.07 17.15 3.76
CA ILE A 216 21.87 15.85 4.41
C ILE A 216 23.22 15.25 4.83
N VAL A 217 24.28 15.40 4.00
CA VAL A 217 25.63 14.98 4.36
C VAL A 217 26.09 15.65 5.65
N LYS A 218 25.90 16.97 5.79
CA LYS A 218 26.24 17.70 7.03
C LYS A 218 25.44 17.18 8.21
N LEU A 219 24.13 17.02 8.05
CA LEU A 219 23.23 16.53 9.09
C LEU A 219 23.62 15.15 9.57
N LEU A 220 23.81 14.19 8.66
CA LEU A 220 24.18 12.81 9.00
C LEU A 220 25.53 12.76 9.72
N ARG A 221 26.53 13.51 9.26
CA ARG A 221 27.85 13.56 9.92
C ARG A 221 27.77 14.09 11.34
N ILE A 222 26.98 15.15 11.58
CA ILE A 222 26.76 15.69 12.92
C ILE A 222 26.12 14.63 13.81
N LYS A 223 25.03 14.02 13.35
CA LYS A 223 24.30 13.00 14.11
C LYS A 223 25.14 11.77 14.44
N MET A 224 25.88 11.27 13.46
CA MET A 224 26.79 10.13 13.66
C MET A 224 27.90 10.46 14.66
N LYS A 225 28.41 11.70 14.68
CA LYS A 225 29.42 12.16 15.69
C LYS A 225 28.82 12.22 17.08
N GLU A 226 27.61 12.72 17.23
CA GLU A 226 26.87 12.76 18.51
C GLU A 226 26.69 11.36 19.09
N ILE A 227 26.19 10.42 18.26
CA ILE A 227 25.97 9.03 18.70
C ILE A 227 27.28 8.39 19.16
N ARG A 228 28.38 8.55 18.40
CA ARG A 228 29.70 8.01 18.79
C ARG A 228 30.25 8.61 20.07
N LYS A 229 29.91 9.87 20.39
CA LYS A 229 30.33 10.52 21.63
C LYS A 229 29.56 9.98 22.84
N ASN A 230 28.27 9.69 22.66
CA ASN A 230 27.41 9.22 23.75
C ASN A 230 27.62 7.72 24.06
N ASN A 231 28.24 6.97 23.15
CA ASN A 231 28.56 5.55 23.31
C ASN A 231 29.99 5.29 23.84
N LYS A 232 30.71 6.34 24.23
CA LYS A 232 32.02 6.28 24.89
C LYS A 232 31.87 6.58 26.38
#